data_4ac729ea125f9e317a7c0ee3201b4b6e
#
_entry.id   4ac729ea125f9e317a7c0ee3201b4b6e
#
_cell.length_a   1.000
_cell.length_b   1.000
_cell.length_c   1.000
_cell.angle_alpha   90.00
_cell.angle_beta   90.00
_cell.angle_gamma   90.00
#
_symmetry.space_group_name_H-M   'P 1'
#
loop_
_entity.id
_entity.type
_entity.pdbx_description
1 polymer ?
#
loop_
_entity_poly.entity_id
_entity_poly.type
_entity_poly.pdbx_seq_one_letter_code
_entity_poly.pdbx_strand_id
1 'polypeptide(L)'
;MIQSFAESSKGIALGGNAGDPVVAAADGRVIFSGNGPRGYGNLVIVKHSNDLLSVYAHNRSLTVKEGQTVKRGQKLAELGETGGSTPRLHFEIRQQGKPVDPAGFLPKR
;
A
#
# COMPACT_ATOMS: atom_id res chain seq x y z
N MET A 1 -10.23 -7.92 -6.09
CA MET A 1 -9.15 -7.22 -6.82
C MET A 1 -9.72 -6.59 -8.07
N ILE A 2 -9.50 -5.30 -8.26
CA ILE A 2 -10.03 -4.55 -9.41
C ILE A 2 -9.09 -4.63 -10.60
N GLN A 3 -7.80 -4.61 -10.35
CA GLN A 3 -6.77 -4.57 -11.39
C GLN A 3 -5.67 -5.55 -11.05
N SER A 4 -5.34 -6.42 -11.99
CA SER A 4 -4.23 -7.35 -11.84
C SER A 4 -2.90 -6.65 -12.01
N PHE A 5 -1.84 -7.28 -11.53
CA PHE A 5 -0.50 -6.75 -11.68
C PHE A 5 -0.09 -6.68 -13.16
N ALA A 6 0.55 -5.56 -13.51
CA ALA A 6 1.25 -5.40 -14.78
C ALA A 6 2.46 -4.50 -14.51
N GLU A 7 3.55 -4.67 -15.25
CA GLU A 7 4.75 -3.85 -15.05
C GLU A 7 4.44 -2.37 -15.20
N SER A 8 3.56 -2.01 -16.14
CA SER A 8 3.18 -0.62 -16.38
C SER A 8 2.39 -0.02 -15.22
N SER A 9 1.60 -0.83 -14.49
CA SER A 9 0.84 -0.36 -13.33
C SER A 9 1.61 -0.50 -12.03
N LYS A 10 2.66 -1.31 -11.99
CA LYS A 10 3.55 -1.53 -10.84
C LYS A 10 2.91 -2.18 -9.63
N GLY A 11 1.62 -2.52 -9.69
CA GLY A 11 0.92 -3.09 -8.56
C GLY A 11 -0.46 -3.58 -8.93
N ILE A 12 -1.29 -3.76 -7.92
CA ILE A 12 -2.68 -4.17 -8.08
C ILE A 12 -3.59 -3.13 -7.45
N ALA A 13 -4.84 -3.08 -7.91
CA ALA A 13 -5.85 -2.23 -7.29
C ALA A 13 -6.86 -3.09 -6.55
N LEU A 14 -7.11 -2.75 -5.29
CA LEU A 14 -8.06 -3.45 -4.44
C LEU A 14 -9.24 -2.52 -4.18
N GLY A 15 -10.44 -2.97 -4.54
CA GLY A 15 -11.65 -2.18 -4.36
C GLY A 15 -12.12 -2.18 -2.91
N GLY A 16 -12.94 -1.19 -2.58
CA GLY A 16 -13.53 -1.06 -1.27
C GLY A 16 -14.32 0.24 -1.17
N ASN A 17 -14.69 0.60 0.05
CA ASN A 17 -15.40 1.83 0.33
C ASN A 17 -14.46 2.84 0.97
N ALA A 18 -14.70 4.13 0.71
CA ALA A 18 -13.92 5.19 1.36
C ALA A 18 -14.05 5.04 2.88
N GLY A 19 -12.91 5.09 3.58
CA GLY A 19 -12.86 4.91 5.02
C GLY A 19 -12.55 3.50 5.49
N ASP A 20 -12.58 2.51 4.60
CA ASP A 20 -12.22 1.14 4.98
C ASP A 20 -10.78 1.10 5.49
N PRO A 21 -10.48 0.26 6.49
CA PRO A 21 -9.11 0.18 7.01
C PRO A 21 -8.16 -0.43 5.98
N VAL A 22 -7.01 0.20 5.84
CA VAL A 22 -5.87 -0.32 5.08
C VAL A 22 -4.89 -0.87 6.09
N VAL A 23 -4.56 -2.15 5.99
CA VAL A 23 -3.76 -2.83 7.01
C VAL A 23 -2.44 -3.34 6.44
N ALA A 24 -1.44 -3.47 7.31
CA ALA A 24 -0.12 -3.93 6.92
C ALA A 24 -0.17 -5.38 6.45
N ALA A 25 0.45 -5.67 5.31
CA ALA A 25 0.51 -7.01 4.75
C ALA A 25 1.41 -7.95 5.56
N ALA A 26 2.37 -7.39 6.30
CA ALA A 26 3.29 -8.13 7.15
C ALA A 26 3.94 -7.18 8.15
N ASP A 27 4.64 -7.73 9.13
CA ASP A 27 5.39 -6.92 10.09
C ASP A 27 6.46 -6.11 9.34
N GLY A 28 6.72 -4.90 9.84
CA GLY A 28 7.72 -4.04 9.24
C GLY A 28 7.85 -2.70 9.91
N ARG A 29 8.51 -1.78 9.21
CA ARG A 29 8.73 -0.42 9.69
C ARG A 29 8.30 0.57 8.61
N VAL A 30 7.56 1.60 9.01
CA VAL A 30 7.13 2.65 8.09
C VAL A 30 8.34 3.49 7.71
N ILE A 31 8.68 3.52 6.44
CA ILE A 31 9.79 4.34 5.94
C ILE A 31 9.30 5.59 5.21
N PHE A 32 8.00 5.70 4.93
CA PHE A 32 7.38 6.89 4.38
C PHE A 32 5.90 6.91 4.74
N SER A 33 5.40 8.08 5.13
CA SER A 33 3.97 8.31 5.36
C SER A 33 3.67 9.76 5.04
N GLY A 34 2.89 10.01 3.99
CA GLY A 34 2.55 11.36 3.58
C GLY A 34 2.07 11.43 2.15
N ASN A 35 2.06 12.65 1.59
CA ASN A 35 1.69 12.86 0.20
C ASN A 35 2.85 12.37 -0.68
N GLY A 36 2.57 11.37 -1.49
CA GLY A 36 3.58 10.73 -2.33
C GLY A 36 3.80 11.42 -3.66
N PRO A 37 4.56 10.78 -4.56
CA PRO A 37 4.76 11.27 -5.91
C PRO A 37 3.42 11.45 -6.63
N ARG A 38 3.44 12.23 -7.69
CA ARG A 38 2.25 12.51 -8.49
C ARG A 38 1.57 11.20 -8.92
N GLY A 39 0.27 11.12 -8.67
CA GLY A 39 -0.54 9.94 -9.00
C GLY A 39 -0.72 8.95 -7.87
N TYR A 40 0.03 9.06 -6.78
CA TYR A 40 -0.13 8.15 -5.63
C TYR A 40 -1.07 8.70 -4.54
N GLY A 41 -1.22 10.01 -4.44
CA GLY A 41 -1.97 10.62 -3.35
C GLY A 41 -1.30 10.37 -2.01
N ASN A 42 -2.08 10.15 -0.96
CA ASN A 42 -1.52 9.83 0.36
C ASN A 42 -0.99 8.40 0.37
N LEU A 43 0.24 8.24 0.78
CA LEU A 43 1.05 7.05 0.57
C LEU A 43 1.71 6.58 1.86
N VAL A 44 1.70 5.28 2.09
CA VAL A 44 2.50 4.63 3.16
C VAL A 44 3.39 3.58 2.51
N ILE A 45 4.66 3.57 2.90
CA ILE A 45 5.62 2.53 2.49
C ILE A 45 6.13 1.84 3.73
N VAL A 46 6.03 0.52 3.76
CA VAL A 46 6.50 -0.32 4.87
C VAL A 46 7.65 -1.18 4.39
N LYS A 47 8.76 -1.14 5.12
CA LYS A 47 9.93 -1.99 4.85
C LYS A 47 9.84 -3.22 5.72
N HIS A 48 9.81 -4.40 5.08
CA HIS A 48 9.71 -5.68 5.77
C HIS A 48 11.06 -6.36 5.97
N SER A 49 12.00 -6.14 5.03
CA SER A 49 13.36 -6.65 5.08
C SER A 49 14.25 -5.74 4.23
N ASN A 50 15.54 -6.05 4.13
CA ASN A 50 16.48 -5.20 3.40
C ASN A 50 16.08 -4.97 1.94
N ASP A 51 15.36 -5.90 1.34
CA ASP A 51 15.02 -5.83 -0.08
C ASP A 51 13.50 -5.95 -0.36
N LEU A 52 12.66 -5.95 0.67
CA LEU A 52 11.21 -6.13 0.49
C LEU A 52 10.42 -4.98 1.09
N LEU A 53 9.67 -4.28 0.24
CA LEU A 53 8.80 -3.16 0.63
C LEU A 53 7.37 -3.45 0.21
N SER A 54 6.40 -2.92 0.97
CA SER A 54 5.01 -2.82 0.51
C SER A 54 4.59 -1.35 0.43
N VAL A 55 3.76 -1.02 -0.55
CA VAL A 55 3.34 0.35 -0.86
C VAL A 55 1.82 0.40 -0.87
N TYR A 56 1.24 1.38 -0.17
CA TYR A 56 -0.20 1.56 -0.02
C TYR A 56 -0.55 2.99 -0.43
N ALA A 57 -1.25 3.16 -1.54
CA ALA A 57 -1.53 4.47 -2.13
C ALA A 57 -3.02 4.76 -2.26
N HIS A 58 -3.37 6.01 -2.52
CA HIS A 58 -4.73 6.53 -2.66
C HIS A 58 -5.52 6.54 -1.36
N ASN A 59 -4.84 6.66 -0.22
CA ASN A 59 -5.50 6.73 1.09
C ASN A 59 -6.12 8.10 1.30
N ARG A 60 -7.25 8.16 2.01
CA ARG A 60 -7.85 9.45 2.39
C ARG A 60 -7.22 10.01 3.66
N SER A 61 -6.74 9.15 4.55
CA SER A 61 -6.04 9.56 5.77
C SER A 61 -5.02 8.53 6.16
N LEU A 62 -4.00 8.96 6.91
CA LEU A 62 -2.90 8.12 7.35
C LEU A 62 -2.90 8.06 8.86
N THR A 63 -2.77 6.85 9.43
CA THR A 63 -2.79 6.66 10.89
C THR A 63 -1.43 6.35 11.46
N VAL A 64 -0.42 6.14 10.62
CA VAL A 64 0.96 5.85 11.05
C VAL A 64 1.90 6.94 10.57
N LYS A 65 3.08 6.99 11.18
CA LYS A 65 4.13 7.97 10.86
C LYS A 65 5.41 7.25 10.48
N GLU A 66 6.24 7.94 9.70
CA GLU A 66 7.57 7.45 9.35
C GLU A 66 8.35 7.10 10.62
N GLY A 67 9.02 5.95 10.59
CA GLY A 67 9.79 5.44 11.71
C GLY A 67 9.03 4.51 12.64
N GLN A 68 7.70 4.44 12.51
CA GLN A 68 6.88 3.59 13.36
C GLN A 68 6.99 2.12 12.96
N THR A 69 7.10 1.24 13.94
CA THR A 69 7.05 -0.21 13.72
C THR A 69 5.58 -0.65 13.65
N VAL A 70 5.26 -1.51 12.68
CA VAL A 70 3.91 -2.01 12.50
C VAL A 70 3.92 -3.53 12.43
N LYS A 71 2.78 -4.13 12.78
CA LYS A 71 2.59 -5.57 12.72
C LYS A 71 1.58 -5.92 11.64
N ARG A 72 1.67 -7.14 11.13
CA ARG A 72 0.72 -7.65 10.15
C ARG A 72 -0.71 -7.43 10.64
N GLY A 73 -1.55 -6.89 9.79
CA GLY A 73 -2.94 -6.59 10.12
C GLY A 73 -3.18 -5.29 10.85
N GLN A 74 -2.11 -4.58 11.25
CA GLN A 74 -2.25 -3.29 11.91
C GLN A 74 -2.73 -2.23 10.91
N LYS A 75 -3.68 -1.39 11.35
CA LYS A 75 -4.21 -0.30 10.51
C LYS A 75 -3.11 0.71 10.20
N LEU A 76 -2.94 1.01 8.92
CA LEU A 76 -1.98 1.99 8.42
C LEU A 76 -2.67 3.28 7.97
N ALA A 77 -3.88 3.16 7.43
CA ALA A 77 -4.55 4.25 6.76
C ALA A 77 -6.02 3.92 6.58
N GLU A 78 -6.75 4.85 5.97
CA GLU A 78 -8.13 4.63 5.53
C GLU A 78 -8.21 4.76 4.03
N LEU A 79 -8.92 3.81 3.41
CA LEU A 79 -9.11 3.78 1.96
C LEU A 79 -9.76 5.06 1.49
N GLY A 80 -9.28 5.60 0.39
CA GLY A 80 -9.83 6.79 -0.21
C GLY A 80 -9.66 6.79 -1.71
N GLU A 81 -9.76 7.98 -2.28
CA GLU A 81 -9.66 8.19 -3.71
C GLU A 81 -8.66 9.29 -4.05
N THR A 82 -7.75 9.59 -3.10
CA THR A 82 -6.72 10.60 -3.34
C THR A 82 -5.83 10.13 -4.49
N GLY A 83 -5.64 10.97 -5.49
CA GLY A 83 -4.91 10.60 -6.70
C GLY A 83 -5.74 9.80 -7.70
N GLY A 84 -7.03 9.59 -7.46
CA GLY A 84 -7.92 8.84 -8.34
C GLY A 84 -9.35 9.30 -8.22
N SER A 85 -10.27 8.68 -8.97
CA SER A 85 -11.68 9.07 -9.01
C SER A 85 -12.62 8.10 -8.30
N THR A 86 -12.15 6.91 -7.95
CA THR A 86 -12.94 5.91 -7.23
C THR A 86 -12.18 5.39 -6.02
N PRO A 87 -12.87 5.05 -4.91
CA PRO A 87 -12.19 4.49 -3.75
C PRO A 87 -11.53 3.18 -4.10
N ARG A 88 -10.20 3.14 -3.93
CA ARG A 88 -9.44 1.92 -4.18
C ARG A 88 -8.07 2.05 -3.53
N LEU A 89 -7.48 0.90 -3.20
CA LEU A 89 -6.11 0.82 -2.74
C LEU A 89 -5.22 0.43 -3.91
N HIS A 90 -4.22 1.25 -4.20
CA HIS A 90 -3.13 0.84 -5.07
C HIS A 90 -2.07 0.21 -4.18
N PHE A 91 -1.84 -1.08 -4.36
CA PHE A 91 -0.95 -1.88 -3.53
C PHE A 91 0.21 -2.41 -4.37
N GLU A 92 1.44 -2.15 -3.90
CA GLU A 92 2.65 -2.65 -4.56
C GLU A 92 3.49 -3.44 -3.58
N ILE A 93 4.15 -4.47 -4.09
CA ILE A 93 5.28 -5.11 -3.43
C ILE A 93 6.49 -4.84 -4.29
N ARG A 94 7.58 -4.36 -3.67
CA ARG A 94 8.85 -4.12 -4.35
C ARG A 94 9.91 -4.99 -3.73
N GLN A 95 10.55 -5.78 -4.57
CA GLN A 95 11.65 -6.66 -4.16
C GLN A 95 12.91 -6.22 -4.89
N GLN A 96 13.96 -5.91 -4.13
CA GLN A 96 15.22 -5.40 -4.67
C GLN A 96 15.01 -4.17 -5.56
N GLY A 97 14.09 -3.29 -5.13
CA GLY A 97 13.78 -2.05 -5.83
C GLY A 97 12.87 -2.20 -7.05
N LYS A 98 12.44 -3.42 -7.38
CA LYS A 98 11.60 -3.68 -8.55
C LYS A 98 10.20 -4.07 -8.14
N PRO A 99 9.15 -3.55 -8.80
CA PRO A 99 7.79 -4.02 -8.55
C PRO A 99 7.67 -5.49 -8.93
N VAL A 100 6.99 -6.26 -8.08
CA VAL A 100 6.70 -7.68 -8.32
C VAL A 100 5.21 -7.92 -8.11
N ASP A 101 4.70 -9.04 -8.61
CA ASP A 101 3.29 -9.37 -8.47
C ASP A 101 2.94 -9.57 -6.99
N PRO A 102 2.11 -8.69 -6.39
CA PRO A 102 1.76 -8.80 -4.98
C PRO A 102 0.93 -10.04 -4.64
N ALA A 103 0.27 -10.65 -5.62
CA ALA A 103 -0.61 -11.79 -5.36
C ALA A 103 0.12 -12.94 -4.69
N GLY A 104 1.43 -13.11 -4.94
CA GLY A 104 2.23 -14.14 -4.30
C GLY A 104 2.55 -13.85 -2.83
N PHE A 105 2.31 -12.64 -2.35
CA PHE A 105 2.64 -12.22 -0.99
C PHE A 105 1.38 -12.00 -0.12
N LEU A 106 0.20 -11.99 -0.71
CA LEU A 106 -1.03 -11.75 0.02
C LEU A 106 -1.58 -13.07 0.58
N PRO A 107 -2.27 -13.01 1.75
CA PRO A 107 -2.93 -14.21 2.27
C PRO A 107 -3.98 -14.70 1.30
N LYS A 108 -4.13 -15.99 1.20
CA LYS A 108 -5.25 -16.59 0.46
C LYS A 108 -6.53 -16.36 1.24
N ARG A 109 -7.58 -16.08 0.52
CA ARG A 109 -8.91 -15.89 1.09
C ARG A 109 -9.76 -17.14 0.90
#